data_89ef8dec5e0714a3dd629c814ef764f0
#
_entry.id   89ef8dec5e0714a3dd629c814ef764f0
#
_cell.length_a   1.000
_cell.length_b   1.000
_cell.length_c   1.000
_cell.angle_alpha   90.00
_cell.angle_beta   90.00
_cell.angle_gamma   90.00
#
_symmetry.space_group_name_H-M   'P 1'
#
loop_
_entity.id
_entity.type
_entity.pdbx_description
1 polymer ?
#
loop_
_entity_poly.entity_id
_entity_poly.type
_entity_poly.pdbx_seq_one_letter_code
_entity_poly.pdbx_strand_id
1 'polypeptide(L)'
;MRPLNRVLATIAVSSLVLVAGCSSKKSTATSSPSASASSPAAAASTSASASTAATSSAPASAAASGSAGSGGDVTLNLVAYSTPQPAYAKLIAAFQQTPAGAHVKFTQSYGASGDQANAVVSGQPADVVEFSLLTDMTKLVKANIVAPDWNSNAQKGFVTDSVVSLVTRKGNPKGIKDWSDLIKPGVKVLTPNPFSSGSARWNILGAYGAQIKEGKTDAEATDYLKSLFKNVIVQDASGSKALADFVGGAGDVLISYENEAIYAQAKGQVVDYVIPNDTLLIENPLAVTTTTKHPVEAKAFVDFLYSQAGQQIFADIGYRPTLPGVTSTVNKFPTPAGLFTIADLGGWTAATTKFFDPTTGLITAIEKSNGVATTK
;
A
#
# COMPACT_ATOMS: atom_id res chain seq x y z
N MET A 1 -13.01 51.57 -41.19
CA MET A 1 -14.14 52.44 -40.76
C MET A 1 -14.99 51.69 -39.75
N ARG A 2 -14.91 52.14 -38.54
CA ARG A 2 -15.88 52.10 -37.42
C ARG A 2 -16.26 50.75 -36.78
N PRO A 3 -16.76 50.79 -35.52
CA PRO A 3 -15.95 50.34 -34.36
C PRO A 3 -16.73 49.45 -33.37
N LEU A 4 -16.01 48.96 -32.36
CA LEU A 4 -16.38 48.71 -30.97
C LEU A 4 -17.86 48.39 -30.60
N ASN A 5 -18.06 47.35 -29.82
CA ASN A 5 -18.84 47.50 -28.59
C ASN A 5 -18.35 46.53 -27.51
N ARG A 6 -17.87 47.14 -26.41
CA ARG A 6 -17.60 46.51 -25.12
C ARG A 6 -18.93 46.48 -24.37
N VAL A 7 -19.20 45.36 -23.74
CA VAL A 7 -20.17 45.29 -22.60
C VAL A 7 -19.43 44.73 -21.38
N LEU A 8 -19.16 45.61 -20.43
CA LEU A 8 -18.83 45.29 -19.06
C LEU A 8 -20.13 44.87 -18.34
N ALA A 9 -20.10 43.77 -17.65
CA ALA A 9 -21.10 43.46 -16.61
C ALA A 9 -20.36 43.23 -15.28
N THR A 10 -20.46 44.24 -14.46
CA THR A 10 -20.13 44.26 -13.04
C THR A 10 -21.23 43.54 -12.28
N ILE A 11 -20.90 42.54 -11.45
CA ILE A 11 -21.83 42.04 -10.42
C ILE A 11 -21.13 42.12 -9.06
N ALA A 12 -21.87 42.77 -8.17
CA ALA A 12 -21.49 43.22 -6.85
C ALA A 12 -21.40 42.06 -5.83
N VAL A 13 -20.45 42.24 -4.92
CA VAL A 13 -20.24 41.49 -3.69
C VAL A 13 -21.33 41.86 -2.69
N SER A 14 -21.96 40.89 -2.07
CA SER A 14 -22.76 41.10 -0.84
C SER A 14 -22.24 40.14 0.23
N SER A 15 -21.55 40.75 1.18
CA SER A 15 -21.13 40.15 2.44
C SER A 15 -22.35 40.11 3.40
N LEU A 16 -22.57 38.96 4.02
CA LEU A 16 -23.44 38.87 5.19
C LEU A 16 -22.67 38.26 6.36
N VAL A 17 -22.35 39.12 7.31
CA VAL A 17 -21.80 38.77 8.64
C VAL A 17 -22.99 38.51 9.58
N LEU A 18 -23.00 37.42 10.28
CA LEU A 18 -23.85 37.19 11.44
C LEU A 18 -23.00 36.67 12.60
N VAL A 19 -22.85 37.52 13.59
CA VAL A 19 -22.30 37.28 14.93
C VAL A 19 -23.46 37.04 15.89
N ALA A 20 -23.35 36.04 16.74
CA ALA A 20 -23.88 35.92 18.10
C ALA A 20 -23.77 34.43 18.50
N GLY A 21 -23.40 34.04 19.68
CA GLY A 21 -23.08 34.64 20.96
C GLY A 21 -22.89 33.51 21.97
N CYS A 22 -22.09 33.78 22.96
CA CYS A 22 -21.68 32.92 24.08
C CYS A 22 -22.85 32.31 24.87
N SER A 23 -22.65 31.10 25.41
CA SER A 23 -23.00 30.86 26.81
C SER A 23 -22.21 29.69 27.42
N SER A 24 -21.47 30.03 28.44
CA SER A 24 -20.75 29.16 29.37
C SER A 24 -21.73 28.50 30.32
N LYS A 25 -21.57 27.21 30.67
CA LYS A 25 -21.93 26.72 32.02
C LYS A 25 -20.90 25.70 32.50
N LYS A 26 -20.29 26.10 33.58
CA LYS A 26 -19.42 25.41 34.51
C LYS A 26 -20.24 24.61 35.51
N SER A 27 -19.88 23.37 35.85
CA SER A 27 -20.18 22.69 37.10
C SER A 27 -19.17 21.58 37.31
N THR A 28 -18.29 21.83 38.11
CA THR A 28 -17.81 21.39 39.43
C THR A 28 -17.98 19.92 39.80
N ALA A 29 -16.82 19.43 40.20
CA ALA A 29 -16.47 18.14 40.72
C ALA A 29 -17.20 17.72 42.02
N THR A 30 -17.23 16.42 42.31
CA THR A 30 -16.98 15.90 43.67
C THR A 30 -16.68 14.40 43.66
N SER A 31 -15.50 14.08 44.04
CA SER A 31 -14.94 13.06 44.97
C SER A 31 -15.53 11.64 45.08
N SER A 32 -14.61 10.71 45.04
CA SER A 32 -14.58 9.33 45.60
C SER A 32 -14.91 9.30 47.12
N PRO A 33 -15.12 8.14 47.79
CA PRO A 33 -14.10 7.12 47.94
C PRO A 33 -14.53 5.65 48.11
N SER A 34 -13.58 4.77 47.91
CA SER A 34 -13.02 3.66 48.72
C SER A 34 -13.87 2.53 49.35
N ALA A 35 -13.19 1.40 49.27
CA ALA A 35 -12.98 0.29 50.18
C ALA A 35 -13.83 -0.95 49.93
N SER A 36 -13.27 -2.05 49.83
CA SER A 36 -12.43 -3.00 50.50
C SER A 36 -12.96 -4.44 50.36
N ALA A 37 -12.08 -5.27 49.92
CA ALA A 37 -11.69 -6.59 50.46
C ALA A 37 -12.74 -7.68 50.74
N SER A 38 -12.51 -8.87 50.18
CA SER A 38 -12.20 -10.09 50.94
C SER A 38 -12.20 -11.31 50.05
N SER A 39 -11.07 -12.00 49.98
CA SER A 39 -10.98 -13.46 49.81
C SER A 39 -11.23 -14.12 51.19
N PRO A 40 -11.57 -15.41 51.29
CA PRO A 40 -10.56 -16.44 51.13
C PRO A 40 -11.03 -17.84 50.68
N ALA A 41 -10.04 -18.58 50.22
CA ALA A 41 -9.57 -19.96 50.53
C ALA A 41 -10.48 -21.21 50.32
N ALA A 42 -10.00 -22.09 49.44
CA ALA A 42 -9.33 -23.38 49.67
C ALA A 42 -10.16 -24.60 50.16
N ALA A 43 -10.03 -25.68 49.40
CA ALA A 43 -9.79 -27.07 49.78
C ALA A 43 -9.98 -27.95 48.51
N ALA A 44 -9.04 -28.63 47.97
CA ALA A 44 -8.21 -29.76 48.30
C ALA A 44 -8.94 -31.13 48.33
N SER A 45 -8.28 -32.04 47.65
CA SER A 45 -8.30 -33.55 47.79
C SER A 45 -9.29 -34.28 46.89
N THR A 46 -9.02 -35.41 46.28
CA THR A 46 -7.90 -36.39 46.29
C THR A 46 -8.06 -37.38 45.14
N SER A 47 -6.95 -37.84 44.64
CA SER A 47 -6.56 -39.12 44.06
C SER A 47 -7.57 -40.26 43.88
N ALA A 48 -7.49 -40.94 42.75
CA ALA A 48 -7.25 -42.39 42.70
C ALA A 48 -6.83 -42.85 41.28
N SER A 49 -5.73 -43.55 41.24
CA SER A 49 -5.18 -44.31 40.12
C SER A 49 -5.95 -45.62 39.93
N ALA A 50 -6.04 -46.12 38.72
CA ALA A 50 -5.95 -47.55 38.42
C ALA A 50 -5.65 -47.81 36.95
N SER A 51 -4.77 -48.73 36.79
CA SER A 51 -3.95 -49.20 35.71
C SER A 51 -4.63 -50.18 34.75
N THR A 52 -3.97 -50.35 33.57
CA THR A 52 -3.89 -51.52 32.67
C THR A 52 -5.03 -51.78 31.68
N ALA A 53 -4.78 -51.81 30.42
CA ALA A 53 -4.23 -52.90 29.61
C ALA A 53 -4.07 -52.50 28.14
N ALA A 54 -2.96 -52.88 27.58
CA ALA A 54 -2.63 -52.76 26.17
C ALA A 54 -3.40 -53.73 25.29
N THR A 55 -3.89 -53.27 24.13
CA THR A 55 -4.08 -54.17 22.98
C THR A 55 -3.78 -53.41 21.70
N SER A 56 -2.81 -53.90 20.99
CA SER A 56 -2.35 -53.45 19.68
C SER A 56 -3.38 -53.74 18.60
N SER A 57 -3.67 -52.75 17.74
CA SER A 57 -4.11 -53.04 16.39
C SER A 57 -3.69 -51.89 15.45
N ALA A 58 -3.24 -52.24 14.29
CA ALA A 58 -2.56 -51.47 13.25
C ALA A 58 -3.39 -50.32 12.66
N PRO A 59 -2.75 -49.35 11.95
CA PRO A 59 -3.37 -48.12 11.57
C PRO A 59 -4.29 -48.27 10.34
N ALA A 60 -5.56 -47.95 10.53
CA ALA A 60 -6.44 -47.66 9.40
C ALA A 60 -6.19 -46.21 8.97
N SER A 61 -5.83 -46.06 7.70
CA SER A 61 -5.69 -44.80 6.99
C SER A 61 -7.02 -44.06 7.07
N ALA A 62 -7.13 -43.11 7.98
CA ALA A 62 -8.26 -42.19 8.03
C ALA A 62 -8.00 -41.09 7.00
N ALA A 63 -8.66 -41.19 5.86
CA ALA A 63 -8.87 -40.04 4.98
C ALA A 63 -9.52 -38.94 5.82
N ALA A 64 -8.82 -37.84 6.00
CA ALA A 64 -9.36 -36.66 6.63
C ALA A 64 -10.45 -36.09 5.72
N SER A 65 -11.68 -36.55 5.93
CA SER A 65 -12.87 -35.85 5.46
C SER A 65 -12.90 -34.53 6.22
N GLY A 66 -12.39 -33.47 5.58
CA GLY A 66 -12.54 -32.12 6.06
C GLY A 66 -14.03 -31.83 6.23
N SER A 67 -14.48 -31.75 7.46
CA SER A 67 -15.79 -31.27 7.84
C SER A 67 -15.92 -29.87 7.25
N ALA A 68 -16.71 -29.74 6.17
CA ALA A 68 -17.22 -28.44 5.74
C ALA A 68 -18.09 -27.94 6.88
N GLY A 69 -17.52 -27.08 7.73
CA GLY A 69 -18.26 -26.41 8.77
C GLY A 69 -19.34 -25.57 8.13
N SER A 70 -20.60 -25.83 8.52
CA SER A 70 -21.72 -24.92 8.28
C SER A 70 -21.52 -23.67 9.14
N GLY A 71 -20.50 -22.90 8.84
CA GLY A 71 -20.23 -21.61 9.47
C GLY A 71 -21.20 -20.57 8.93
N GLY A 72 -21.84 -19.79 9.81
CA GLY A 72 -22.59 -18.60 9.43
C GLY A 72 -21.73 -17.61 8.68
N ASP A 73 -22.34 -16.61 8.06
CA ASP A 73 -21.66 -15.52 7.34
C ASP A 73 -20.54 -14.88 8.19
N VAL A 74 -19.35 -14.84 7.66
CA VAL A 74 -18.16 -14.21 8.27
C VAL A 74 -17.84 -12.93 7.52
N THR A 75 -17.46 -11.87 8.21
CA THR A 75 -16.98 -10.63 7.60
C THR A 75 -15.51 -10.42 7.90
N LEU A 76 -14.66 -10.39 6.87
CA LEU A 76 -13.24 -10.04 6.97
C LEU A 76 -13.03 -8.55 6.69
N ASN A 77 -12.17 -7.94 7.48
CA ASN A 77 -11.72 -6.56 7.30
C ASN A 77 -10.40 -6.56 6.51
N LEU A 78 -10.44 -6.13 5.27
CA LEU A 78 -9.27 -5.93 4.43
C LEU A 78 -8.81 -4.48 4.53
N VAL A 79 -7.58 -4.28 4.97
CA VAL A 79 -6.94 -2.96 5.00
C VAL A 79 -5.73 -2.96 4.08
N ALA A 80 -5.77 -2.14 3.02
CA ALA A 80 -4.71 -2.15 2.02
C ALA A 80 -4.32 -0.75 1.55
N TYR A 81 -3.14 -0.64 0.94
CA TYR A 81 -2.80 0.57 0.22
C TYR A 81 -3.73 0.76 -0.99
N SER A 82 -3.73 1.97 -1.59
CA SER A 82 -4.80 2.34 -2.54
C SER A 82 -4.74 1.60 -3.88
N THR A 83 -3.54 1.28 -4.35
CA THR A 83 -3.31 0.79 -5.71
C THR A 83 -3.98 -0.57 -6.01
N PRO A 84 -4.02 -1.59 -5.11
CA PRO A 84 -4.63 -2.88 -5.41
C PRO A 84 -6.16 -2.91 -5.33
N GLN A 85 -6.83 -1.81 -4.96
CA GLN A 85 -8.29 -1.79 -4.85
C GLN A 85 -9.02 -2.38 -6.07
N PRO A 86 -8.64 -2.09 -7.33
CA PRO A 86 -9.29 -2.69 -8.49
C PRO A 86 -9.05 -4.20 -8.64
N ALA A 87 -7.88 -4.69 -8.19
CA ALA A 87 -7.57 -6.11 -8.18
C ALA A 87 -8.42 -6.84 -7.13
N TYR A 88 -8.52 -6.30 -5.92
CA TYR A 88 -9.34 -6.87 -4.85
C TYR A 88 -10.82 -6.98 -5.21
N ALA A 89 -11.37 -6.05 -5.99
CA ALA A 89 -12.75 -6.17 -6.46
C ALA A 89 -12.98 -7.48 -7.25
N LYS A 90 -12.01 -7.89 -8.09
CA LYS A 90 -12.08 -9.16 -8.85
C LYS A 90 -11.67 -10.36 -7.99
N LEU A 91 -10.65 -10.23 -7.17
CA LEU A 91 -10.14 -11.30 -6.31
C LEU A 91 -11.16 -11.74 -5.28
N ILE A 92 -11.83 -10.80 -4.61
CA ILE A 92 -12.91 -11.07 -3.66
C ILE A 92 -14.07 -11.78 -4.36
N ALA A 93 -14.51 -11.26 -5.52
CA ALA A 93 -15.59 -11.89 -6.28
C ALA A 93 -15.22 -13.32 -6.70
N ALA A 94 -13.97 -13.58 -7.11
CA ALA A 94 -13.51 -14.91 -7.47
C ALA A 94 -13.36 -15.83 -6.25
N PHE A 95 -12.84 -15.33 -5.13
CA PHE A 95 -12.75 -16.08 -3.87
C PHE A 95 -14.12 -16.52 -3.38
N GLN A 96 -15.12 -15.64 -3.45
CA GLN A 96 -16.50 -15.94 -3.06
C GLN A 96 -17.18 -17.01 -3.90
N GLN A 97 -16.64 -17.38 -5.06
CA GLN A 97 -17.07 -18.51 -5.86
C GLN A 97 -16.44 -19.84 -5.40
N THR A 98 -15.47 -19.80 -4.51
CA THR A 98 -14.84 -21.01 -3.93
C THR A 98 -15.63 -21.51 -2.73
N PRO A 99 -15.57 -22.82 -2.39
CA PRO A 99 -16.21 -23.34 -1.19
C PRO A 99 -15.75 -22.63 0.11
N ALA A 100 -14.48 -22.21 0.17
CA ALA A 100 -13.94 -21.52 1.33
C ALA A 100 -14.42 -20.06 1.46
N GLY A 101 -14.75 -19.43 0.33
CA GLY A 101 -15.13 -18.02 0.29
C GLY A 101 -16.64 -17.76 0.22
N ALA A 102 -17.47 -18.77 -0.07
CA ALA A 102 -18.90 -18.60 -0.36
C ALA A 102 -19.70 -17.91 0.79
N HIS A 103 -19.25 -18.06 2.02
CA HIS A 103 -19.86 -17.45 3.21
C HIS A 103 -19.10 -16.23 3.74
N VAL A 104 -18.05 -15.78 3.01
CA VAL A 104 -17.19 -14.67 3.46
C VAL A 104 -17.60 -13.37 2.80
N LYS A 105 -17.88 -12.37 3.61
CA LYS A 105 -18.10 -10.98 3.25
C LYS A 105 -16.86 -10.16 3.56
N PHE A 106 -16.73 -8.98 2.97
CA PHE A 106 -15.58 -8.12 3.18
C PHE A 106 -16.02 -6.68 3.49
N THR A 107 -15.40 -6.09 4.53
CA THR A 107 -15.23 -4.65 4.60
C THR A 107 -13.86 -4.31 4.07
N GLN A 108 -13.73 -3.15 3.41
CA GLN A 108 -12.49 -2.80 2.71
C GLN A 108 -12.11 -1.35 3.03
N SER A 109 -10.85 -1.13 3.38
CA SER A 109 -10.27 0.20 3.61
C SER A 109 -9.03 0.38 2.74
N TYR A 110 -9.00 1.44 1.94
CA TYR A 110 -7.90 1.75 1.02
C TYR A 110 -7.43 3.18 1.19
N GLY A 111 -6.13 3.38 1.18
CA GLY A 111 -5.53 4.71 1.33
C GLY A 111 -4.04 4.75 1.10
N ALA A 112 -3.38 5.78 1.56
CA ALA A 112 -1.93 5.83 1.57
C ALA A 112 -1.38 4.74 2.50
N SER A 113 -0.35 4.01 2.06
CA SER A 113 0.18 2.82 2.78
C SER A 113 0.55 3.12 4.23
N GLY A 114 1.30 4.21 4.44
CA GLY A 114 1.69 4.62 5.80
C GLY A 114 0.50 5.00 6.68
N ASP A 115 -0.55 5.62 6.11
CA ASP A 115 -1.75 5.99 6.83
C ASP A 115 -2.56 4.77 7.22
N GLN A 116 -2.72 3.80 6.31
CA GLN A 116 -3.41 2.54 6.59
C GLN A 116 -2.68 1.74 7.67
N ALA A 117 -1.36 1.63 7.59
CA ALA A 117 -0.57 0.96 8.63
C ALA A 117 -0.72 1.65 10.00
N ASN A 118 -0.66 2.98 10.04
CA ASN A 118 -0.85 3.75 11.27
C ASN A 118 -2.26 3.59 11.83
N ALA A 119 -3.28 3.55 10.99
CA ALA A 119 -4.68 3.35 11.41
C ALA A 119 -4.86 1.97 12.06
N VAL A 120 -4.28 0.90 11.47
CA VAL A 120 -4.33 -0.44 12.07
C VAL A 120 -3.59 -0.48 13.40
N VAL A 121 -2.41 0.12 13.49
CA VAL A 121 -1.67 0.24 14.77
C VAL A 121 -2.47 1.03 15.82
N SER A 122 -3.28 2.00 15.38
CA SER A 122 -4.15 2.80 16.25
C SER A 122 -5.50 2.14 16.57
N GLY A 123 -5.71 0.89 16.14
CA GLY A 123 -6.88 0.09 16.52
C GLY A 123 -7.96 -0.06 15.43
N GLN A 124 -7.70 0.35 14.17
CA GLN A 124 -8.61 0.01 13.07
C GLN A 124 -8.67 -1.51 12.92
N PRO A 125 -9.86 -2.14 12.94
CA PRO A 125 -9.99 -3.57 12.72
C PRO A 125 -9.42 -4.00 11.37
N ALA A 126 -8.60 -5.05 11.36
CA ALA A 126 -8.05 -5.64 10.15
C ALA A 126 -7.83 -7.14 10.38
N ASP A 127 -8.29 -7.96 9.45
CA ASP A 127 -8.04 -9.40 9.41
C ASP A 127 -6.93 -9.73 8.42
N VAL A 128 -6.90 -9.00 7.30
CA VAL A 128 -5.87 -9.11 6.27
C VAL A 128 -5.36 -7.70 5.94
N VAL A 129 -4.05 -7.56 5.88
CA VAL A 129 -3.38 -6.29 5.55
C VAL A 129 -2.44 -6.44 4.35
N GLU A 130 -2.47 -5.47 3.42
CA GLU A 130 -1.51 -5.36 2.34
C GLU A 130 -0.97 -3.94 2.24
N PHE A 131 0.34 -3.81 2.25
CA PHE A 131 0.98 -2.50 2.19
C PHE A 131 1.89 -2.35 0.97
N SER A 132 2.17 -1.11 0.62
CA SER A 132 3.16 -0.80 -0.40
C SER A 132 4.60 -1.10 0.08
N LEU A 133 4.86 -1.01 1.38
CA LEU A 133 6.21 -1.06 1.95
C LEU A 133 6.35 -2.13 3.02
N LEU A 134 7.48 -2.84 2.99
CA LEU A 134 7.92 -3.70 4.09
C LEU A 134 8.01 -2.95 5.43
N THR A 135 8.40 -1.68 5.43
CA THR A 135 8.48 -0.87 6.65
C THR A 135 7.13 -0.62 7.29
N ASP A 136 6.05 -0.57 6.52
CA ASP A 136 4.69 -0.45 7.05
C ASP A 136 4.24 -1.77 7.69
N MET A 137 4.55 -2.92 7.07
CA MET A 137 4.35 -4.22 7.71
C MET A 137 5.15 -4.38 8.99
N THR A 138 6.41 -3.89 9.01
CA THR A 138 7.27 -3.93 10.20
C THR A 138 6.68 -3.14 11.39
N LYS A 139 5.90 -2.08 11.15
CA LYS A 139 5.19 -1.36 12.23
C LYS A 139 4.18 -2.28 12.92
N LEU A 140 3.44 -3.06 12.15
CA LEU A 140 2.45 -3.99 12.69
C LEU A 140 3.11 -5.16 13.43
N VAL A 141 4.24 -5.66 12.92
CA VAL A 141 5.03 -6.68 13.64
C VAL A 141 5.50 -6.15 14.98
N LYS A 142 6.05 -4.93 15.04
CA LYS A 142 6.47 -4.29 16.29
C LYS A 142 5.31 -4.05 17.27
N ALA A 143 4.11 -3.84 16.76
CA ALA A 143 2.88 -3.70 17.54
C ALA A 143 2.24 -5.04 17.91
N ASN A 144 2.84 -6.19 17.56
CA ASN A 144 2.32 -7.55 17.74
C ASN A 144 0.96 -7.78 17.05
N ILE A 145 0.65 -7.02 16.01
CA ILE A 145 -0.57 -7.16 15.18
C ILE A 145 -0.36 -8.13 14.03
N VAL A 146 0.88 -8.31 13.61
CA VAL A 146 1.32 -9.29 12.61
C VAL A 146 2.39 -10.17 13.24
N ALA A 147 2.33 -11.48 12.99
CA ALA A 147 3.30 -12.43 13.53
C ALA A 147 4.72 -12.19 12.98
N PRO A 148 5.79 -12.43 13.75
CA PRO A 148 7.16 -12.21 13.28
C PRO A 148 7.57 -13.05 12.06
N ASP A 149 6.93 -14.20 11.88
CA ASP A 149 7.18 -15.18 10.81
C ASP A 149 6.20 -15.05 9.62
N TRP A 150 5.46 -13.94 9.52
CA TRP A 150 4.49 -13.66 8.47
C TRP A 150 5.01 -13.88 7.05
N ASN A 151 6.30 -13.74 6.85
CA ASN A 151 7.01 -13.84 5.57
C ASN A 151 7.76 -15.16 5.38
N SER A 152 7.38 -16.22 6.10
CA SER A 152 8.02 -17.54 6.02
C SER A 152 7.63 -18.38 4.80
N ASN A 153 6.66 -17.93 4.00
CA ASN A 153 6.25 -18.60 2.77
C ASN A 153 7.29 -18.47 1.64
N ALA A 154 7.11 -19.23 0.55
CA ALA A 154 8.02 -19.24 -0.59
C ALA A 154 8.19 -17.87 -1.26
N GLN A 155 7.16 -17.03 -1.20
CA GLN A 155 7.13 -15.66 -1.73
C GLN A 155 7.64 -14.62 -0.72
N LYS A 156 8.15 -15.06 0.44
CA LYS A 156 8.68 -14.17 1.50
C LYS A 156 7.65 -13.09 1.95
N GLY A 157 6.37 -13.45 1.91
CA GLY A 157 5.29 -12.55 2.29
C GLY A 157 4.88 -11.53 1.22
N PHE A 158 5.53 -11.51 0.05
CA PHE A 158 5.16 -10.60 -1.04
C PHE A 158 4.09 -11.25 -1.92
N VAL A 159 2.95 -10.58 -2.09
CA VAL A 159 1.81 -11.11 -2.85
C VAL A 159 1.82 -10.65 -4.30
N THR A 160 2.37 -9.49 -4.58
CA THR A 160 2.52 -8.93 -5.93
C THR A 160 3.84 -8.22 -6.08
N ASP A 161 4.33 -8.21 -7.32
CA ASP A 161 5.44 -7.37 -7.76
C ASP A 161 4.98 -6.36 -8.80
N SER A 162 5.75 -5.30 -8.96
CA SER A 162 5.65 -4.31 -10.03
C SER A 162 7.04 -3.72 -10.30
N VAL A 163 7.12 -2.74 -11.19
CA VAL A 163 8.31 -1.91 -11.35
C VAL A 163 7.93 -0.44 -11.39
N VAL A 164 8.87 0.43 -11.06
CA VAL A 164 8.65 1.87 -11.22
C VAL A 164 8.62 2.20 -12.70
N SER A 165 7.62 2.96 -13.13
CA SER A 165 7.37 3.37 -14.50
C SER A 165 7.13 4.87 -14.62
N LEU A 166 7.27 5.38 -15.83
CA LEU A 166 7.00 6.78 -16.19
C LEU A 166 5.75 6.81 -17.06
N VAL A 167 4.61 7.18 -16.46
CA VAL A 167 3.33 7.31 -17.16
C VAL A 167 3.31 8.66 -17.87
N THR A 168 3.05 8.67 -19.17
CA THR A 168 3.09 9.86 -20.02
C THR A 168 1.73 10.14 -20.64
N ARG A 169 1.54 11.33 -21.15
CA ARG A 169 0.42 11.64 -22.02
C ARG A 169 0.46 10.78 -23.26
N LYS A 170 -0.70 10.47 -23.83
CA LYS A 170 -0.81 9.71 -25.08
C LYS A 170 0.07 10.32 -26.19
N GLY A 171 0.83 9.45 -26.85
CA GLY A 171 1.79 9.86 -27.88
C GLY A 171 3.07 10.47 -27.32
N ASN A 172 3.23 10.51 -26.00
CA ASN A 172 4.44 11.01 -25.32
C ASN A 172 4.99 12.33 -25.87
N PRO A 173 4.21 13.41 -25.83
CA PRO A 173 4.56 14.67 -26.52
C PRO A 173 5.83 15.35 -25.98
N LYS A 174 6.26 15.01 -24.76
CA LYS A 174 7.52 15.48 -24.14
C LYS A 174 8.73 14.60 -24.49
N GLY A 175 8.51 13.48 -25.18
CA GLY A 175 9.57 12.55 -25.54
C GLY A 175 10.28 11.92 -24.35
N ILE A 176 9.56 11.67 -23.27
CA ILE A 176 10.08 11.03 -22.05
C ILE A 176 10.47 9.59 -22.37
N LYS A 177 11.73 9.25 -22.19
CA LYS A 177 12.27 7.90 -22.43
C LYS A 177 12.94 7.30 -21.21
N ASP A 178 13.48 8.16 -20.36
CA ASP A 178 14.27 7.74 -19.21
C ASP A 178 14.24 8.81 -18.11
N TRP A 179 14.83 8.50 -16.97
CA TRP A 179 14.97 9.34 -15.79
C TRP A 179 15.57 10.72 -16.10
N SER A 180 16.58 10.79 -16.97
CA SER A 180 17.23 12.04 -17.38
C SER A 180 16.28 13.06 -18.04
N ASP A 181 15.17 12.58 -18.62
CA ASP A 181 14.17 13.46 -19.22
C ASP A 181 13.34 14.22 -18.19
N LEU A 182 13.22 13.68 -16.97
CA LEU A 182 12.39 14.26 -15.93
C LEU A 182 12.95 15.56 -15.35
N ILE A 183 14.26 15.80 -15.51
CA ILE A 183 14.93 17.02 -15.03
C ILE A 183 15.09 18.08 -16.11
N LYS A 184 14.58 17.85 -17.32
CA LYS A 184 14.60 18.82 -18.40
C LYS A 184 13.73 20.04 -18.08
N PRO A 185 14.14 21.25 -18.47
CA PRO A 185 13.31 22.45 -18.28
C PRO A 185 11.91 22.30 -18.89
N GLY A 186 10.89 22.70 -18.12
CA GLY A 186 9.50 22.70 -18.58
C GLY A 186 8.81 21.32 -18.59
N VAL A 187 9.44 20.28 -18.10
CA VAL A 187 8.78 18.99 -17.80
C VAL A 187 8.11 19.10 -16.44
N LYS A 188 6.82 18.78 -16.38
CA LYS A 188 6.01 18.83 -15.15
C LYS A 188 5.76 17.42 -14.66
N VAL A 189 6.36 17.08 -13.50
CA VAL A 189 6.33 15.75 -12.91
C VAL A 189 5.29 15.67 -11.81
N LEU A 190 4.58 14.55 -11.74
CA LEU A 190 3.76 14.15 -10.59
C LEU A 190 4.40 12.94 -9.90
N THR A 191 4.32 12.91 -8.59
CA THR A 191 4.60 11.72 -7.76
C THR A 191 3.82 11.87 -6.44
N PRO A 192 3.43 10.79 -5.78
CA PRO A 192 2.79 10.91 -4.46
C PRO A 192 3.76 11.50 -3.42
N ASN A 193 3.22 11.91 -2.27
CA ASN A 193 4.00 12.43 -1.15
C ASN A 193 4.69 11.30 -0.38
N PRO A 194 6.02 11.32 -0.19
CA PRO A 194 6.79 10.24 0.44
C PRO A 194 6.57 10.09 1.96
N PHE A 195 5.92 11.06 2.60
CA PHE A 195 5.62 11.02 4.03
C PHE A 195 4.25 10.39 4.34
N SER A 196 3.41 10.17 3.33
CA SER A 196 2.15 9.43 3.44
C SER A 196 2.14 8.16 2.58
N SER A 197 2.64 8.25 1.36
CA SER A 197 2.56 7.21 0.34
C SER A 197 3.80 6.33 0.27
N GLY A 198 3.61 5.02 0.38
CA GLY A 198 4.67 4.07 0.10
C GLY A 198 5.09 4.09 -1.37
N SER A 199 4.16 4.31 -2.30
CA SER A 199 4.48 4.41 -3.73
C SER A 199 5.50 5.50 -4.01
N ALA A 200 5.40 6.63 -3.35
CA ALA A 200 6.35 7.73 -3.52
C ALA A 200 7.79 7.33 -3.13
N ARG A 201 7.93 6.51 -2.08
CA ARG A 201 9.25 6.04 -1.67
C ARG A 201 9.88 5.13 -2.71
N TRP A 202 9.10 4.22 -3.29
CA TRP A 202 9.56 3.41 -4.42
C TRP A 202 9.97 4.28 -5.61
N ASN A 203 9.15 5.28 -5.97
CA ASN A 203 9.42 6.20 -7.08
C ASN A 203 10.73 6.96 -6.91
N ILE A 204 10.97 7.48 -5.70
CA ILE A 204 12.19 8.24 -5.37
C ILE A 204 13.41 7.33 -5.36
N LEU A 205 13.30 6.15 -4.76
CA LEU A 205 14.39 5.18 -4.72
C LEU A 205 14.67 4.60 -6.11
N GLY A 206 13.65 4.46 -6.97
CA GLY A 206 13.83 4.11 -8.38
C GLY A 206 14.62 5.17 -9.12
N ALA A 207 14.26 6.43 -8.95
CA ALA A 207 14.93 7.58 -9.55
C ALA A 207 16.40 7.70 -9.10
N TYR A 208 16.65 7.56 -7.78
CA TYR A 208 18.00 7.59 -7.21
C TYR A 208 18.83 6.38 -7.63
N GLY A 209 18.28 5.18 -7.48
CA GLY A 209 18.98 3.94 -7.78
C GLY A 209 19.37 3.80 -9.25
N ALA A 210 18.55 4.32 -10.16
CA ALA A 210 18.91 4.40 -11.57
C ALA A 210 20.19 5.21 -11.81
N GLN A 211 20.37 6.34 -11.10
CA GLN A 211 21.60 7.14 -11.21
C GLN A 211 22.81 6.36 -10.71
N ILE A 212 22.66 5.59 -9.61
CA ILE A 212 23.73 4.75 -9.09
C ILE A 212 24.06 3.62 -10.08
N LYS A 213 23.05 3.00 -10.70
CA LYS A 213 23.22 1.96 -11.74
C LYS A 213 23.95 2.48 -12.99
N GLU A 214 23.72 3.73 -13.36
CA GLU A 214 24.45 4.44 -14.41
C GLU A 214 25.89 4.79 -14.03
N GLY A 215 26.36 4.43 -12.83
CA GLY A 215 27.72 4.67 -12.34
C GLY A 215 27.95 6.05 -11.74
N LYS A 216 26.91 6.82 -11.47
CA LYS A 216 27.03 8.11 -10.79
C LYS A 216 27.33 7.95 -9.31
N THR A 217 28.02 8.92 -8.76
CA THR A 217 28.30 9.00 -7.32
C THR A 217 27.02 9.32 -6.54
N ASP A 218 27.06 9.09 -5.23
CA ASP A 218 25.98 9.47 -4.32
C ASP A 218 25.65 10.97 -4.37
N ALA A 219 26.65 11.81 -4.51
CA ALA A 219 26.48 13.26 -4.63
C ALA A 219 25.74 13.62 -5.91
N GLU A 220 26.11 13.05 -7.06
CA GLU A 220 25.46 13.27 -8.35
C GLU A 220 24.02 12.76 -8.35
N ALA A 221 23.77 11.57 -7.78
CA ALA A 221 22.41 11.01 -7.63
C ALA A 221 21.54 11.90 -6.70
N THR A 222 22.14 12.47 -5.66
CA THR A 222 21.49 13.45 -4.78
C THR A 222 21.13 14.74 -5.53
N ASP A 223 22.04 15.27 -6.35
CA ASP A 223 21.79 16.48 -7.13
C ASP A 223 20.76 16.23 -8.24
N TYR A 224 20.73 15.02 -8.79
CA TYR A 224 19.66 14.59 -9.68
C TYR A 224 18.29 14.66 -8.96
N LEU A 225 18.15 14.11 -7.73
CA LEU A 225 16.90 14.21 -6.97
C LEU A 225 16.49 15.66 -6.69
N LYS A 226 17.44 16.53 -6.29
CA LYS A 226 17.16 17.96 -6.12
C LYS A 226 16.62 18.60 -7.41
N SER A 227 17.16 18.19 -8.55
CA SER A 227 16.71 18.67 -9.86
C SER A 227 15.34 18.11 -10.25
N LEU A 228 15.09 16.84 -9.98
CA LEU A 228 13.80 16.20 -10.17
C LEU A 228 12.69 16.92 -9.37
N PHE A 229 12.93 17.15 -8.08
CA PHE A 229 11.93 17.79 -7.21
C PHE A 229 11.63 19.25 -7.57
N LYS A 230 12.50 19.96 -8.30
CA LYS A 230 12.16 21.26 -8.89
C LYS A 230 11.09 21.16 -9.98
N ASN A 231 11.00 20.02 -10.64
CA ASN A 231 10.01 19.75 -11.69
C ASN A 231 8.74 19.07 -11.15
N VAL A 232 8.73 18.60 -9.88
CA VAL A 232 7.55 18.03 -9.24
C VAL A 232 6.57 19.15 -8.91
N ILE A 233 5.39 19.11 -9.53
CA ILE A 233 4.36 20.14 -9.39
C ILE A 233 3.19 19.71 -8.49
N VAL A 234 2.99 18.40 -8.30
CA VAL A 234 1.92 17.83 -7.46
C VAL A 234 2.47 16.63 -6.70
N GLN A 235 2.12 16.56 -5.41
CA GLN A 235 2.44 15.45 -4.52
C GLN A 235 1.18 15.00 -3.78
N ASP A 236 0.46 14.07 -4.38
CA ASP A 236 -0.78 13.54 -3.84
C ASP A 236 -0.56 12.61 -2.64
N ALA A 237 -1.59 12.41 -1.83
CA ALA A 237 -1.52 11.57 -0.64
C ALA A 237 -1.23 10.09 -0.95
N SER A 238 -1.61 9.58 -2.13
CA SER A 238 -1.43 8.18 -2.52
C SER A 238 -1.18 8.01 -4.03
N GLY A 239 -0.70 6.82 -4.44
CA GLY A 239 -0.45 6.49 -5.85
C GLY A 239 -1.70 6.64 -6.71
N SER A 240 -2.82 6.04 -6.29
CA SER A 240 -4.07 6.11 -7.05
C SER A 240 -4.63 7.53 -7.17
N LYS A 241 -4.41 8.40 -6.16
CA LYS A 241 -4.79 9.81 -6.26
C LYS A 241 -3.93 10.54 -7.27
N ALA A 242 -2.61 10.32 -7.26
CA ALA A 242 -1.68 10.89 -8.23
C ALA A 242 -2.02 10.45 -9.67
N LEU A 243 -2.37 9.17 -9.87
CA LEU A 243 -2.86 8.69 -11.16
C LEU A 243 -4.16 9.40 -11.58
N ALA A 244 -5.11 9.57 -10.66
CA ALA A 244 -6.37 10.26 -10.95
C ALA A 244 -6.14 11.72 -11.37
N ASP A 245 -5.27 12.45 -10.68
CA ASP A 245 -4.94 13.85 -11.01
C ASP A 245 -4.15 13.94 -12.34
N PHE A 246 -3.24 12.98 -12.58
CA PHE A 246 -2.58 12.87 -13.87
C PHE A 246 -3.59 12.63 -14.99
N VAL A 247 -4.46 11.64 -14.89
CA VAL A 247 -5.52 11.38 -15.87
C VAL A 247 -6.43 12.60 -16.05
N GLY A 248 -6.72 13.33 -14.97
CA GLY A 248 -7.47 14.57 -14.95
C GLY A 248 -6.79 15.77 -15.64
N GLY A 249 -5.55 15.61 -16.11
CA GLY A 249 -4.84 16.63 -16.91
C GLY A 249 -3.65 17.29 -16.21
N ALA A 250 -3.32 16.95 -14.97
CA ALA A 250 -2.17 17.52 -14.27
C ALA A 250 -0.84 16.97 -14.81
N GLY A 251 0.12 17.84 -15.09
CA GLY A 251 1.50 17.54 -15.48
C GLY A 251 1.69 16.84 -16.82
N ASP A 252 2.92 16.48 -17.09
CA ASP A 252 3.37 15.86 -18.35
C ASP A 252 3.74 14.39 -18.16
N VAL A 253 4.24 14.03 -16.96
CA VAL A 253 4.68 12.69 -16.59
C VAL A 253 4.36 12.42 -15.12
N LEU A 254 3.90 11.19 -14.85
CA LEU A 254 3.69 10.67 -13.49
C LEU A 254 4.68 9.52 -13.25
N ILE A 255 5.48 9.63 -12.20
CA ILE A 255 6.24 8.48 -11.71
C ILE A 255 5.28 7.59 -10.92
N SER A 256 5.11 6.35 -11.36
CA SER A 256 4.13 5.42 -10.78
C SER A 256 4.56 3.97 -10.96
N TYR A 257 3.68 3.06 -10.57
CA TYR A 257 3.84 1.63 -10.79
C TYR A 257 3.40 1.24 -12.20
N GLU A 258 4.06 0.21 -12.77
CA GLU A 258 3.68 -0.36 -14.07
C GLU A 258 2.21 -0.81 -14.09
N ASN A 259 1.74 -1.49 -13.02
CA ASN A 259 0.36 -1.96 -12.93
C ASN A 259 -0.67 -0.82 -12.93
N GLU A 260 -0.36 0.36 -12.40
CA GLU A 260 -1.26 1.51 -12.46
C GLU A 260 -1.39 2.05 -13.89
N ALA A 261 -0.29 2.09 -14.65
CA ALA A 261 -0.31 2.47 -16.07
C ALA A 261 -1.12 1.49 -16.91
N ILE A 262 -0.88 0.19 -16.73
CA ILE A 262 -1.61 -0.89 -17.41
C ILE A 262 -3.11 -0.80 -17.07
N TYR A 263 -3.44 -0.65 -15.80
CA TYR A 263 -4.84 -0.51 -15.37
C TYR A 263 -5.52 0.72 -15.97
N ALA A 264 -4.83 1.88 -16.00
CA ALA A 264 -5.36 3.09 -16.62
C ALA A 264 -5.68 2.87 -18.10
N GLN A 265 -4.77 2.24 -18.86
CA GLN A 265 -5.01 1.90 -20.28
C GLN A 265 -6.17 0.91 -20.44
N ALA A 266 -6.27 -0.10 -19.59
CA ALA A 266 -7.36 -1.07 -19.59
C ALA A 266 -8.74 -0.43 -19.28
N LYS A 267 -8.73 0.72 -18.57
CA LYS A 267 -9.93 1.54 -18.33
C LYS A 267 -10.19 2.59 -19.42
N GLY A 268 -9.47 2.54 -20.52
CA GLY A 268 -9.63 3.45 -21.65
C GLY A 268 -9.06 4.85 -21.40
N GLN A 269 -8.23 5.02 -20.36
CA GLN A 269 -7.56 6.29 -20.12
C GLN A 269 -6.51 6.56 -21.20
N VAL A 270 -6.42 7.82 -21.61
CA VAL A 270 -5.58 8.26 -22.75
C VAL A 270 -4.17 8.55 -22.25
N VAL A 271 -3.45 7.47 -21.87
CA VAL A 271 -2.07 7.52 -21.37
C VAL A 271 -1.18 6.52 -22.10
N ASP A 272 0.12 6.79 -22.15
CA ASP A 272 1.17 5.83 -22.45
C ASP A 272 2.09 5.69 -21.24
N TYR A 273 3.03 4.76 -21.26
CA TYR A 273 4.04 4.64 -20.22
C TYR A 273 5.36 4.10 -20.78
N VAL A 274 6.42 4.37 -20.05
CA VAL A 274 7.77 3.90 -20.33
C VAL A 274 8.26 3.16 -19.09
N ILE A 275 8.87 2.00 -19.28
CA ILE A 275 9.68 1.37 -18.26
C ILE A 275 11.12 1.76 -18.52
N PRO A 276 11.77 2.55 -17.63
CA PRO A 276 13.18 2.86 -17.77
C PRO A 276 14.04 1.59 -17.78
N ASN A 277 15.17 1.64 -18.48
CA ASN A 277 16.09 0.49 -18.53
C ASN A 277 16.58 0.12 -17.12
N ASP A 278 16.98 1.13 -16.34
CA ASP A 278 17.35 1.00 -14.95
C ASP A 278 16.14 1.40 -14.09
N THR A 279 15.49 0.42 -13.48
CA THR A 279 14.31 0.64 -12.63
C THR A 279 14.27 -0.31 -11.45
N LEU A 280 13.49 0.07 -10.43
CA LEU A 280 13.40 -0.63 -9.15
C LEU A 280 12.24 -1.62 -9.16
N LEU A 281 12.51 -2.86 -8.73
CA LEU A 281 11.49 -3.85 -8.43
C LEU A 281 10.71 -3.41 -7.18
N ILE A 282 9.40 -3.44 -7.29
CA ILE A 282 8.45 -3.14 -6.23
C ILE A 282 7.88 -4.45 -5.73
N GLU A 283 7.97 -4.69 -4.41
CA GLU A 283 7.50 -5.89 -3.75
C GLU A 283 6.49 -5.50 -2.67
N ASN A 284 5.24 -6.00 -2.76
CA ASN A 284 4.15 -5.61 -1.88
C ASN A 284 3.83 -6.69 -0.84
N PRO A 285 4.05 -6.39 0.47
CA PRO A 285 3.83 -7.34 1.55
C PRO A 285 2.36 -7.50 1.93
N LEU A 286 1.96 -8.75 2.18
CA LEU A 286 0.62 -9.15 2.63
C LEU A 286 0.73 -10.03 3.88
N ALA A 287 -0.17 -9.86 4.85
CA ALA A 287 -0.23 -10.71 6.04
C ALA A 287 -1.66 -10.86 6.58
N VAL A 288 -1.90 -11.96 7.27
CA VAL A 288 -3.02 -12.12 8.22
C VAL A 288 -2.61 -11.48 9.54
N THR A 289 -3.54 -10.78 10.19
CA THR A 289 -3.28 -10.19 11.51
C THR A 289 -3.44 -11.23 12.62
N THR A 290 -2.69 -11.07 13.72
CA THR A 290 -2.83 -11.90 14.93
C THR A 290 -4.10 -11.58 15.70
N THR A 291 -4.73 -10.44 15.42
CA THR A 291 -5.93 -9.94 16.08
C THR A 291 -7.22 -10.39 15.43
N THR A 292 -7.14 -11.07 14.28
CA THR A 292 -8.31 -11.59 13.58
C THR A 292 -9.16 -12.52 14.44
N LYS A 293 -10.46 -12.38 14.32
CA LYS A 293 -11.44 -13.31 14.93
C LYS A 293 -11.78 -14.49 14.01
N HIS A 294 -11.30 -14.44 12.76
CA HIS A 294 -11.61 -15.37 11.69
C HIS A 294 -10.33 -15.91 11.02
N PRO A 295 -9.41 -16.54 11.77
CA PRO A 295 -8.09 -16.93 11.27
C PRO A 295 -8.16 -17.98 10.15
N VAL A 296 -9.20 -18.81 10.13
CA VAL A 296 -9.38 -19.84 9.09
C VAL A 296 -9.76 -19.19 7.76
N GLU A 297 -10.74 -18.30 7.77
CA GLU A 297 -11.23 -17.61 6.57
C GLU A 297 -10.21 -16.59 6.06
N ALA A 298 -9.54 -15.88 6.97
CA ALA A 298 -8.47 -14.94 6.61
C ALA A 298 -7.30 -15.68 5.94
N LYS A 299 -6.88 -16.83 6.51
CA LYS A 299 -5.86 -17.67 5.89
C LYS A 299 -6.33 -18.24 4.54
N ALA A 300 -7.55 -18.71 4.44
CA ALA A 300 -8.08 -19.23 3.17
C ALA A 300 -8.10 -18.17 2.08
N PHE A 301 -8.44 -16.92 2.42
CA PHE A 301 -8.36 -15.80 1.49
C PHE A 301 -6.92 -15.50 1.07
N VAL A 302 -5.98 -15.45 2.01
CA VAL A 302 -4.57 -15.24 1.71
C VAL A 302 -4.00 -16.38 0.85
N ASP A 303 -4.32 -17.64 1.17
CA ASP A 303 -3.93 -18.79 0.35
C ASP A 303 -4.48 -18.69 -1.09
N PHE A 304 -5.72 -18.20 -1.24
CA PHE A 304 -6.29 -17.93 -2.56
C PHE A 304 -5.52 -16.86 -3.33
N LEU A 305 -5.10 -15.78 -2.66
CA LEU A 305 -4.31 -14.71 -3.32
C LEU A 305 -2.96 -15.22 -3.85
N TYR A 306 -2.33 -16.18 -3.15
CA TYR A 306 -1.10 -16.84 -3.61
C TYR A 306 -1.34 -18.02 -4.58
N SER A 307 -2.58 -18.44 -4.79
CA SER A 307 -2.91 -19.53 -5.71
C SER A 307 -2.70 -19.10 -7.17
N GLN A 308 -2.65 -20.08 -8.08
CA GLN A 308 -2.59 -19.81 -9.53
C GLN A 308 -3.76 -18.92 -9.98
N ALA A 309 -4.98 -19.15 -9.48
CA ALA A 309 -6.15 -18.36 -9.83
C ALA A 309 -6.03 -16.90 -9.34
N GLY A 310 -5.62 -16.69 -8.09
CA GLY A 310 -5.40 -15.35 -7.53
C GLY A 310 -4.29 -14.60 -8.26
N GLN A 311 -3.16 -15.26 -8.48
CA GLN A 311 -2.02 -14.67 -9.18
C GLN A 311 -2.31 -14.37 -10.66
N GLN A 312 -3.16 -15.20 -11.32
CA GLN A 312 -3.64 -14.92 -12.68
C GLN A 312 -4.47 -13.64 -12.72
N ILE A 313 -5.36 -13.44 -11.75
CA ILE A 313 -6.18 -12.21 -11.66
C ILE A 313 -5.28 -10.98 -11.44
N PHE A 314 -4.28 -11.07 -10.56
CA PHE A 314 -3.31 -10.00 -10.38
C PHE A 314 -2.55 -9.69 -11.69
N ALA A 315 -2.06 -10.73 -12.38
CA ALA A 315 -1.34 -10.58 -13.63
C ALA A 315 -2.19 -9.92 -14.72
N ASP A 316 -3.46 -10.29 -14.84
CA ASP A 316 -4.38 -9.73 -15.84
C ASP A 316 -4.81 -8.28 -15.56
N ILE A 317 -4.60 -7.82 -14.32
CA ILE A 317 -4.80 -6.40 -13.96
C ILE A 317 -3.52 -5.57 -14.14
N GLY A 318 -2.36 -6.23 -14.29
CA GLY A 318 -1.10 -5.55 -14.55
C GLY A 318 -0.01 -5.74 -13.51
N TYR A 319 -0.25 -6.52 -12.44
CA TYR A 319 0.79 -6.87 -11.49
C TYR A 319 1.69 -7.98 -12.02
N ARG A 320 2.97 -7.92 -11.71
CA ARG A 320 3.91 -9.02 -11.94
C ARG A 320 3.62 -10.12 -10.93
N PRO A 321 3.31 -11.36 -11.37
CA PRO A 321 2.99 -12.44 -10.44
C PRO A 321 4.23 -12.89 -9.67
N THR A 322 4.04 -13.24 -8.39
CA THR A 322 5.09 -13.80 -7.52
C THR A 322 5.14 -15.33 -7.58
N LEU A 323 4.12 -15.97 -8.16
CA LEU A 323 4.09 -17.41 -8.35
C LEU A 323 4.73 -17.78 -9.68
N PRO A 324 5.81 -18.61 -9.68
CA PRO A 324 6.46 -19.07 -10.90
C PRO A 324 5.48 -19.79 -11.85
N GLY A 325 5.61 -19.52 -13.14
CA GLY A 325 4.79 -20.15 -14.18
C GLY A 325 3.44 -19.47 -14.44
N VAL A 326 3.03 -18.50 -13.61
CA VAL A 326 1.88 -17.66 -13.93
C VAL A 326 2.30 -16.55 -14.90
N THR A 327 1.53 -16.41 -15.97
CA THR A 327 1.71 -15.35 -16.97
C THR A 327 0.37 -14.68 -17.24
N SER A 328 0.38 -13.37 -17.50
CA SER A 328 -0.85 -12.69 -17.88
C SER A 328 -1.35 -13.16 -19.25
N THR A 329 -2.66 -13.26 -19.38
CA THR A 329 -3.33 -13.53 -20.66
C THR A 329 -3.40 -12.29 -21.56
N VAL A 330 -3.23 -11.09 -20.99
CA VAL A 330 -3.44 -9.81 -21.67
C VAL A 330 -2.24 -8.88 -21.60
N ASN A 331 -1.36 -9.03 -20.61
CA ASN A 331 -0.22 -8.15 -20.35
C ASN A 331 1.12 -8.87 -20.62
N LYS A 332 2.12 -8.10 -20.95
CA LYS A 332 3.51 -8.58 -21.05
C LYS A 332 4.34 -7.83 -20.00
N PHE A 333 5.18 -8.56 -19.30
CA PHE A 333 6.07 -8.03 -18.27
C PHE A 333 7.55 -8.27 -18.68
N PRO A 334 8.09 -7.50 -19.63
CA PRO A 334 9.50 -7.63 -19.97
C PRO A 334 10.36 -7.28 -18.74
N THR A 335 11.39 -8.07 -18.49
CA THR A 335 12.36 -7.75 -17.43
C THR A 335 13.25 -6.63 -17.92
N PRO A 336 13.29 -5.46 -17.25
CA PRO A 336 14.22 -4.39 -17.58
C PRO A 336 15.66 -4.86 -17.45
N ALA A 337 16.54 -4.46 -18.36
CA ALA A 337 17.92 -4.95 -18.36
C ALA A 337 18.70 -4.51 -17.11
N GLY A 338 18.43 -3.32 -16.61
CA GLY A 338 19.01 -2.77 -15.39
C GLY A 338 18.07 -2.86 -14.17
N LEU A 339 17.16 -3.87 -14.12
CA LEU A 339 16.31 -4.07 -12.95
C LEU A 339 17.15 -4.28 -11.69
N PHE A 340 16.81 -3.50 -10.65
CA PHE A 340 17.46 -3.61 -9.34
C PHE A 340 16.40 -3.68 -8.22
N THR A 341 16.84 -4.06 -7.02
CA THR A 341 15.99 -4.27 -5.85
C THR A 341 16.33 -3.28 -4.74
N ILE A 342 15.49 -3.23 -3.72
CA ILE A 342 15.80 -2.43 -2.53
C ILE A 342 17.07 -2.92 -1.81
N ALA A 343 17.46 -4.20 -1.97
CA ALA A 343 18.69 -4.75 -1.40
C ALA A 343 19.94 -4.11 -2.03
N ASP A 344 19.91 -3.77 -3.33
CA ASP A 344 21.00 -3.08 -4.02
C ASP A 344 21.23 -1.66 -3.47
N LEU A 345 20.23 -1.10 -2.77
CA LEU A 345 20.31 0.18 -2.08
C LEU A 345 20.54 0.05 -0.55
N GLY A 346 20.97 -1.12 -0.09
CA GLY A 346 21.23 -1.43 1.32
C GLY A 346 19.99 -1.82 2.14
N GLY A 347 18.86 -2.07 1.49
CA GLY A 347 17.60 -2.48 2.10
C GLY A 347 16.81 -1.32 2.71
N TRP A 348 15.60 -1.65 3.17
CA TRP A 348 14.65 -0.64 3.67
C TRP A 348 15.16 0.14 4.89
N THR A 349 15.94 -0.47 5.77
CA THR A 349 16.46 0.23 6.96
C THR A 349 17.41 1.35 6.55
N ALA A 350 18.40 1.04 5.70
CA ALA A 350 19.35 2.03 5.21
C ALA A 350 18.64 3.13 4.37
N ALA A 351 17.75 2.72 3.46
CA ALA A 351 16.99 3.65 2.64
C ALA A 351 16.11 4.58 3.48
N THR A 352 15.42 4.07 4.50
CA THR A 352 14.57 4.90 5.38
C THR A 352 15.40 5.93 6.12
N THR A 353 16.54 5.53 6.71
CA THR A 353 17.44 6.44 7.44
C THR A 353 18.01 7.50 6.50
N LYS A 354 18.54 7.09 5.35
CA LYS A 354 19.21 8.02 4.43
C LYS A 354 18.23 9.02 3.79
N PHE A 355 17.07 8.57 3.37
CA PHE A 355 16.18 9.39 2.53
C PHE A 355 15.00 9.98 3.29
N PHE A 356 14.40 9.26 4.24
CA PHE A 356 13.07 9.56 4.80
C PHE A 356 13.08 9.78 6.31
N ASP A 357 14.25 9.82 6.96
CA ASP A 357 14.32 10.21 8.37
C ASP A 357 13.71 11.62 8.55
N PRO A 358 12.80 11.83 9.52
CA PRO A 358 12.07 13.10 9.66
C PRO A 358 12.96 14.31 9.93
N THR A 359 14.18 14.09 10.45
CA THR A 359 15.12 15.14 10.85
C THR A 359 16.24 15.31 9.84
N THR A 360 16.89 14.21 9.47
CA THR A 360 18.16 14.18 8.72
C THR A 360 18.05 13.61 7.32
N GLY A 361 16.87 13.09 6.94
CA GLY A 361 16.67 12.44 5.64
C GLY A 361 16.86 13.40 4.47
N LEU A 362 17.47 12.90 3.41
CA LEU A 362 17.74 13.67 2.20
C LEU A 362 16.45 14.26 1.60
N ILE A 363 15.42 13.45 1.47
CA ILE A 363 14.13 13.90 0.93
C ILE A 363 13.43 14.87 1.88
N THR A 364 13.56 14.64 3.19
CA THR A 364 13.08 15.58 4.21
C THR A 364 13.72 16.96 4.02
N ALA A 365 15.02 17.02 3.76
CA ALA A 365 15.72 18.28 3.51
C ALA A 365 15.27 18.94 2.19
N ILE A 366 15.14 18.16 1.11
CA ILE A 366 14.67 18.66 -0.20
C ILE A 366 13.25 19.23 -0.09
N GLU A 367 12.33 18.49 0.53
CA GLU A 367 10.93 18.92 0.68
C GLU A 367 10.78 20.16 1.55
N LYS A 368 11.52 20.24 2.66
CA LYS A 368 11.56 21.45 3.50
C LYS A 368 12.07 22.65 2.71
N SER A 369 13.09 22.47 1.85
CA SER A 369 13.61 23.55 1.00
C SER A 369 12.60 24.02 -0.04
N ASN A 370 11.68 23.14 -0.46
CA ASN A 370 10.61 23.43 -1.41
C ASN A 370 9.30 23.90 -0.71
N GLY A 371 9.31 24.06 0.62
CA GLY A 371 8.13 24.50 1.38
C GLY A 371 7.05 23.43 1.56
N VAL A 372 7.37 22.15 1.34
CA VAL A 372 6.45 21.03 1.50
C VAL A 372 6.51 20.48 2.92
N ALA A 373 5.35 20.20 3.52
CA ALA A 373 5.26 19.61 4.84
C ALA A 373 5.82 18.18 4.86
N THR A 374 6.73 17.89 5.79
CA THR A 374 7.41 16.60 5.94
C THR A 374 6.95 15.82 7.17
N THR A 375 6.01 16.35 7.92
CA THR A 375 5.34 15.71 9.07
C THR A 375 3.84 15.83 8.91
N LYS A 376 3.13 14.78 9.32
CA LYS A 376 1.67 14.82 9.54
C LYS A 376 1.38 15.05 11.00
#